data_e6e7a9ab89f0cc170ee162cbe2cece28
#
_entry.id   e6e7a9ab89f0cc170ee162cbe2cece28
#
_cell.length_a   1.000
_cell.length_b   1.000
_cell.length_c   1.000
_cell.angle_alpha   90.00
_cell.angle_beta   90.00
_cell.angle_gamma   90.00
#
_symmetry.space_group_name_H-M   'P 1'
#
loop_
_entity.id
_entity.type
_entity.pdbx_description
1 polymer ?
#
loop_
_entity_poly.entity_id
_entity_poly.type
_entity_poly.pdbx_seq_one_letter_code
_entity_poly.pdbx_strand_id
1 'polypeptide(L)'
;MKKSRIALLFVLVVLLTGYLLPERIVIPVAQATPADWNRQSFWYEPWGASGVHKGIDIFGSIGTDVVSTTDGIVLFAGSLSRGGKVVLVLGPRWRLHYFAHLNSIGTSPLHPIAAGETLGTLGDSGNAKGKPPHLHYAIVRLIPAPWAMDSATQGYKKAFYIDPDAYLRGQ
;
A
#
# COMPACT_ATOMS: atom_id res chain seq x y z
N MET A 1 -33.47 10.37 -19.09
CA MET A 1 -33.34 8.94 -18.69
C MET A 1 -32.29 8.14 -19.47
N LYS A 2 -32.15 8.25 -20.81
CA LYS A 2 -31.13 7.48 -21.59
C LYS A 2 -29.68 7.86 -21.21
N LYS A 3 -29.37 9.16 -21.06
CA LYS A 3 -28.00 9.63 -20.72
C LYS A 3 -27.51 9.14 -19.36
N SER A 4 -28.37 9.10 -18.32
CA SER A 4 -28.03 8.60 -17.00
C SER A 4 -27.75 7.09 -16.97
N ARG A 5 -28.49 6.32 -17.78
CA ARG A 5 -28.25 4.85 -17.90
C ARG A 5 -26.93 4.56 -18.60
N ILE A 6 -26.56 5.36 -19.63
CA ILE A 6 -25.26 5.22 -20.32
C ILE A 6 -24.12 5.56 -19.36
N ALA A 7 -24.24 6.66 -18.59
CA ALA A 7 -23.23 7.04 -17.59
C ALA A 7 -23.07 5.96 -16.51
N LEU A 8 -24.17 5.41 -16.00
CA LEU A 8 -24.14 4.33 -15.02
C LEU A 8 -23.45 3.08 -15.59
N LEU A 9 -23.80 2.68 -16.81
CA LEU A 9 -23.19 1.53 -17.47
C LEU A 9 -21.70 1.73 -17.66
N PHE A 10 -21.27 2.92 -18.08
CA PHE A 10 -19.84 3.26 -18.21
C PHE A 10 -19.10 3.13 -16.87
N VAL A 11 -19.64 3.67 -15.78
CA VAL A 11 -19.05 3.54 -14.44
C VAL A 11 -18.95 2.08 -14.02
N LEU A 12 -20.00 1.28 -14.24
CA LEU A 12 -19.98 -0.15 -13.92
C LEU A 12 -18.91 -0.91 -14.73
N VAL A 13 -18.79 -0.61 -16.02
CA VAL A 13 -17.74 -1.22 -16.87
C VAL A 13 -16.36 -0.86 -16.37
N VAL A 14 -16.09 0.42 -16.02
CA VAL A 14 -14.81 0.85 -15.47
C VAL A 14 -14.50 0.14 -14.16
N LEU A 15 -15.46 0.09 -13.23
CA LEU A 15 -15.29 -0.60 -11.95
C LEU A 15 -15.00 -2.09 -12.12
N LEU A 16 -15.76 -2.75 -13.01
CA LEU A 16 -15.59 -4.18 -13.30
C LEU A 16 -14.23 -4.45 -13.97
N THR A 17 -13.87 -3.66 -14.96
CA THR A 17 -12.57 -3.79 -15.65
C THR A 17 -11.43 -3.66 -14.65
N GLY A 18 -11.40 -2.60 -13.84
CA GLY A 18 -10.36 -2.41 -12.83
C GLY A 18 -10.30 -3.54 -11.79
N TYR A 19 -11.45 -4.14 -11.46
CA TYR A 19 -11.52 -5.28 -10.55
C TYR A 19 -10.99 -6.59 -11.17
N LEU A 20 -11.15 -6.79 -12.47
CA LEU A 20 -10.74 -7.99 -13.21
C LEU A 20 -9.31 -7.93 -13.75
N LEU A 21 -8.63 -6.79 -13.65
CA LEU A 21 -7.23 -6.69 -14.07
C LEU A 21 -6.37 -7.74 -13.35
N PRO A 22 -5.50 -8.44 -14.07
CA PRO A 22 -4.54 -9.35 -13.45
C PRO A 22 -3.62 -8.56 -12.51
N GLU A 23 -3.23 -9.20 -11.42
CA GLU A 23 -2.39 -8.59 -10.39
C GLU A 23 -1.07 -9.34 -10.31
N ARG A 24 0.00 -8.68 -10.74
CA ARG A 24 1.37 -9.14 -10.56
C ARG A 24 1.88 -8.58 -9.24
N ILE A 25 2.42 -9.44 -8.37
CA ILE A 25 2.82 -9.04 -7.02
C ILE A 25 4.33 -9.21 -6.84
N VAL A 26 5.00 -8.21 -6.28
CA VAL A 26 6.43 -8.19 -5.96
C VAL A 26 6.62 -7.68 -4.54
N ILE A 27 7.57 -8.24 -3.78
CA ILE A 27 7.95 -7.70 -2.47
C ILE A 27 8.54 -6.30 -2.68
N PRO A 28 8.04 -5.26 -1.98
CA PRO A 28 8.34 -3.87 -2.32
C PRO A 28 9.71 -3.37 -1.86
N VAL A 29 10.53 -4.18 -1.22
CA VAL A 29 11.92 -3.84 -0.87
C VAL A 29 12.84 -4.82 -1.59
N ALA A 30 13.80 -4.32 -2.35
CA ALA A 30 14.71 -5.15 -3.12
C ALA A 30 15.47 -6.13 -2.20
N GLN A 31 15.53 -7.40 -2.62
CA GLN A 31 16.16 -8.52 -1.90
C GLN A 31 15.49 -8.89 -0.57
N ALA A 32 14.44 -8.21 -0.14
CA ALA A 32 13.72 -8.58 1.08
C ALA A 32 12.97 -9.91 0.91
N THR A 33 12.87 -10.61 2.02
CA THR A 33 12.19 -11.90 2.16
C THR A 33 11.15 -11.81 3.29
N PRO A 34 10.23 -12.76 3.45
CA PRO A 34 9.31 -12.79 4.58
C PRO A 34 9.96 -12.83 5.98
N ALA A 35 11.28 -12.99 6.08
CA ALA A 35 12.02 -12.88 7.34
C ALA A 35 12.31 -11.42 7.74
N ASP A 36 12.19 -10.47 6.81
CA ASP A 36 12.54 -9.07 7.03
C ASP A 36 11.37 -8.24 7.60
N TRP A 37 10.24 -8.87 7.92
CA TRP A 37 9.14 -8.25 8.66
C TRP A 37 8.50 -9.21 9.67
N ASN A 38 7.85 -8.62 10.70
CA ASN A 38 7.05 -9.41 11.63
C ASN A 38 5.66 -9.69 11.03
N ARG A 39 5.36 -10.97 10.78
CA ARG A 39 4.09 -11.44 10.22
C ARG A 39 2.87 -11.10 11.06
N GLN A 40 3.05 -10.88 12.37
CA GLN A 40 1.97 -10.55 13.32
C GLN A 40 1.83 -9.04 13.54
N SER A 41 2.55 -8.21 12.76
CA SER A 41 2.51 -6.76 12.96
C SER A 41 1.26 -6.10 12.39
N PHE A 42 0.60 -6.71 11.40
CA PHE A 42 -0.66 -6.19 10.88
C PHE A 42 -1.77 -6.25 11.94
N TRP A 43 -2.40 -5.10 12.17
CA TRP A 43 -3.41 -4.86 13.21
C TRP A 43 -2.91 -5.00 14.66
N TYR A 44 -1.59 -5.04 14.87
CA TYR A 44 -1.00 -5.08 16.21
C TYR A 44 -1.31 -3.80 16.99
N GLU A 45 -1.57 -3.95 18.29
CA GLU A 45 -1.82 -2.85 19.21
C GLU A 45 -1.08 -3.05 20.56
N PRO A 46 -0.72 -1.95 21.26
CA PRO A 46 -0.95 -0.53 20.90
C PRO A 46 0.05 -0.04 19.85
N TRP A 47 -0.39 0.82 18.90
CA TRP A 47 0.49 1.35 17.86
C TRP A 47 0.45 2.88 17.81
N GLY A 48 1.17 3.50 18.71
CA GLY A 48 1.29 4.96 18.80
C GLY A 48 -0.04 5.70 18.62
N ALA A 49 -0.01 6.85 17.94
CA ALA A 49 -1.22 7.66 17.72
C ALA A 49 -2.23 7.06 16.72
N SER A 50 -1.88 5.99 15.99
CA SER A 50 -2.82 5.31 15.07
C SER A 50 -3.69 4.26 15.77
N GLY A 51 -3.34 3.88 17.02
CA GLY A 51 -4.00 2.87 17.83
C GLY A 51 -3.64 1.45 17.42
N VAL A 52 -3.79 1.12 16.13
CA VAL A 52 -3.42 -0.18 15.55
C VAL A 52 -2.50 0.01 14.35
N HIS A 53 -1.64 -0.96 14.07
CA HIS A 53 -0.72 -0.98 12.93
C HIS A 53 -1.46 -1.43 11.65
N LYS A 54 -1.70 -0.52 10.74
CA LYS A 54 -2.52 -0.76 9.53
C LYS A 54 -1.69 -1.20 8.31
N GLY A 55 -0.55 -1.82 8.54
CA GLY A 55 0.40 -2.27 7.53
C GLY A 55 1.40 -3.25 8.11
N ILE A 56 2.51 -3.41 7.42
CA ILE A 56 3.72 -4.09 7.92
C ILE A 56 4.92 -3.16 7.76
N ASP A 57 5.94 -3.36 8.59
CA ASP A 57 7.22 -2.66 8.48
C ASP A 57 8.26 -3.66 7.95
N ILE A 58 8.74 -3.42 6.72
CA ILE A 58 9.76 -4.24 6.07
C ILE A 58 11.11 -3.57 6.31
N PHE A 59 11.97 -4.23 7.09
CA PHE A 59 13.26 -3.69 7.50
C PHE A 59 14.33 -3.88 6.41
N GLY A 60 15.29 -2.96 6.37
CA GLY A 60 16.42 -3.00 5.44
C GLY A 60 17.41 -1.87 5.69
N SER A 61 18.35 -1.71 4.79
CA SER A 61 19.34 -0.62 4.87
C SER A 61 18.84 0.66 4.22
N ILE A 62 19.21 1.83 4.74
CA ILE A 62 18.95 3.11 4.08
C ILE A 62 19.55 3.07 2.66
N GLY A 63 18.76 3.49 1.67
CA GLY A 63 19.19 3.51 0.28
C GLY A 63 18.85 2.25 -0.52
N THR A 64 18.38 1.16 0.13
CA THR A 64 17.86 -0.02 -0.60
C THR A 64 16.68 0.39 -1.48
N ASP A 65 16.62 -0.12 -2.71
CA ASP A 65 15.55 0.20 -3.63
C ASP A 65 14.18 -0.24 -3.09
N VAL A 66 13.23 0.68 -3.15
CA VAL A 66 11.81 0.41 -2.94
C VAL A 66 11.13 0.41 -4.29
N VAL A 67 10.46 -0.71 -4.59
CA VAL A 67 9.82 -0.95 -5.89
C VAL A 67 8.31 -1.04 -5.77
N SER A 68 7.59 -0.80 -6.86
CA SER A 68 6.14 -0.98 -6.88
C SER A 68 5.79 -2.45 -6.66
N THR A 69 4.90 -2.73 -5.73
CA THR A 69 4.40 -4.08 -5.47
C THR A 69 3.60 -4.64 -6.65
N THR A 70 2.94 -3.77 -7.41
CA THR A 70 2.04 -4.15 -8.51
C THR A 70 2.13 -3.13 -9.64
N ASP A 71 1.63 -3.50 -10.81
CA ASP A 71 1.36 -2.54 -11.89
C ASP A 71 0.33 -1.51 -11.41
N GLY A 72 0.41 -0.27 -11.90
CA GLY A 72 -0.54 0.75 -11.49
C GLY A 72 -0.25 2.15 -11.99
N ILE A 73 -0.85 3.12 -11.30
CA ILE A 73 -0.62 4.56 -11.54
C ILE A 73 -0.27 5.20 -10.20
N VAL A 74 0.79 5.98 -10.18
CA VAL A 74 1.17 6.79 -9.02
C VAL A 74 0.14 7.89 -8.81
N LEU A 75 -0.59 7.88 -7.70
CA LEU A 75 -1.55 8.92 -7.36
C LEU A 75 -0.92 10.06 -6.58
N PHE A 76 0.09 9.76 -5.77
CA PHE A 76 0.79 10.74 -4.96
C PHE A 76 2.26 10.34 -4.78
N ALA A 77 3.14 11.33 -4.85
CA ALA A 77 4.55 11.21 -4.53
C ALA A 77 4.97 12.52 -3.85
N GLY A 78 5.37 12.46 -2.56
CA GLY A 78 5.63 13.67 -1.80
C GLY A 78 5.86 13.40 -0.31
N SER A 79 5.77 14.45 0.53
CA SER A 79 6.00 14.35 1.97
C SER A 79 4.70 14.55 2.76
N LEU A 80 4.49 13.68 3.76
CA LEU A 80 3.43 13.77 4.75
C LEU A 80 4.04 13.81 6.15
N SER A 81 3.39 14.50 7.08
CA SER A 81 3.94 14.74 8.43
C SER A 81 4.33 13.46 9.17
N ARG A 82 3.52 12.40 9.12
CA ARG A 82 3.82 11.11 9.77
C ARG A 82 4.56 10.15 8.86
N GLY A 83 4.09 9.97 7.64
CA GLY A 83 4.69 9.02 6.69
C GLY A 83 6.06 9.44 6.17
N GLY A 84 6.48 10.69 6.40
CA GLY A 84 7.70 11.22 5.78
C GLY A 84 7.57 11.30 4.27
N LYS A 85 8.58 10.90 3.52
CA LYS A 85 8.49 10.76 2.07
C LYS A 85 7.67 9.52 1.75
N VAL A 86 6.62 9.69 0.94
CA VAL A 86 5.65 8.65 0.64
C VAL A 86 5.31 8.60 -0.84
N VAL A 87 4.96 7.41 -1.31
CA VAL A 87 4.36 7.17 -2.61
C VAL A 87 3.06 6.40 -2.42
N LEU A 88 2.02 6.74 -3.19
CA LEU A 88 0.73 6.06 -3.24
C LEU A 88 0.46 5.60 -4.66
N VAL A 89 0.28 4.31 -4.86
CA VAL A 89 0.01 3.68 -6.16
C VAL A 89 -1.39 3.10 -6.17
N LEU A 90 -2.19 3.43 -7.20
CA LEU A 90 -3.44 2.75 -7.49
C LEU A 90 -3.15 1.56 -8.40
N GLY A 91 -3.32 0.36 -7.87
CA GLY A 91 -3.16 -0.89 -8.57
C GLY A 91 -4.48 -1.55 -8.99
N PRO A 92 -4.42 -2.78 -9.53
CA PRO A 92 -5.57 -3.60 -9.86
C PRO A 92 -6.51 -3.80 -8.68
N ARG A 93 -7.76 -4.21 -8.97
CA ARG A 93 -8.81 -4.47 -7.97
C ARG A 93 -9.13 -3.27 -7.09
N TRP A 94 -8.82 -2.05 -7.56
CA TRP A 94 -9.04 -0.79 -6.85
C TRP A 94 -8.33 -0.78 -5.48
N ARG A 95 -7.06 -1.22 -5.45
CA ARG A 95 -6.21 -1.24 -4.27
C ARG A 95 -5.24 -0.08 -4.31
N LEU A 96 -5.13 0.62 -3.19
CA LEU A 96 -4.12 1.64 -2.97
C LEU A 96 -2.97 1.03 -2.19
N HIS A 97 -1.78 1.08 -2.76
CA HIS A 97 -0.53 0.64 -2.14
C HIS A 97 0.21 1.86 -1.61
N TYR A 98 0.43 1.89 -0.32
CA TYR A 98 1.04 3.01 0.41
C TYR A 98 2.45 2.63 0.85
N PHE A 99 3.43 3.39 0.39
CA PHE A 99 4.85 3.22 0.67
C PHE A 99 5.35 4.43 1.45
N ALA A 100 5.77 4.27 2.71
CA ALA A 100 6.16 5.37 3.58
C ALA A 100 7.57 5.20 4.17
N HIS A 101 8.07 6.27 4.77
CA HIS A 101 9.38 6.42 5.38
C HIS A 101 10.55 6.37 4.39
N LEU A 102 10.28 6.67 3.11
CA LEU A 102 11.31 6.66 2.06
C LEU A 102 12.44 7.66 2.37
N ASN A 103 13.66 7.31 1.96
CA ASN A 103 14.80 8.21 1.95
C ASN A 103 14.77 9.14 0.72
N SER A 104 14.44 8.60 -0.45
CA SER A 104 14.24 9.36 -1.69
C SER A 104 12.97 8.92 -2.40
N ILE A 105 12.44 9.79 -3.27
CA ILE A 105 11.34 9.50 -4.19
C ILE A 105 11.91 9.58 -5.59
N GLY A 106 11.71 8.52 -6.39
CA GLY A 106 12.19 8.40 -7.77
C GLY A 106 11.08 8.44 -8.83
N THR A 107 9.85 8.77 -8.44
CA THR A 107 8.68 8.79 -9.32
C THR A 107 7.86 10.08 -9.12
N SER A 108 6.82 10.29 -9.92
CA SER A 108 5.95 11.46 -9.86
C SER A 108 4.47 11.07 -10.00
N PRO A 109 3.54 11.92 -9.54
CA PRO A 109 2.12 11.69 -9.75
C PRO A 109 1.75 11.50 -11.23
N LEU A 110 0.76 10.65 -11.50
CA LEU A 110 0.24 10.25 -12.81
C LEU A 110 1.20 9.41 -13.65
N HIS A 111 2.38 9.04 -13.10
CA HIS A 111 3.28 8.12 -13.78
C HIS A 111 2.69 6.68 -13.75
N PRO A 112 2.51 6.03 -14.92
CA PRO A 112 2.23 4.60 -14.97
C PRO A 112 3.45 3.85 -14.46
N ILE A 113 3.26 2.89 -13.58
CA ILE A 113 4.34 2.14 -12.93
C ILE A 113 4.13 0.64 -13.10
N ALA A 114 5.18 -0.09 -13.41
CA ALA A 114 5.16 -1.55 -13.47
C ALA A 114 5.53 -2.19 -12.12
N ALA A 115 5.02 -3.40 -11.87
CA ALA A 115 5.46 -4.21 -10.73
C ALA A 115 6.98 -4.45 -10.80
N GLY A 116 7.70 -4.12 -9.72
CA GLY A 116 9.16 -4.18 -9.64
C GLY A 116 9.89 -2.94 -10.14
N GLU A 117 9.21 -1.93 -10.66
CA GLU A 117 9.82 -0.66 -11.04
C GLU A 117 10.09 0.21 -9.80
N THR A 118 11.23 0.90 -9.78
CA THR A 118 11.69 1.66 -8.61
C THR A 118 10.82 2.89 -8.35
N LEU A 119 10.30 3.00 -7.12
CA LEU A 119 9.56 4.14 -6.59
C LEU A 119 10.45 5.14 -5.85
N GLY A 120 11.56 4.67 -5.31
CA GLY A 120 12.48 5.42 -4.46
C GLY A 120 13.38 4.52 -3.65
N THR A 121 13.88 4.99 -2.52
CA THR A 121 14.77 4.21 -1.65
C THR A 121 14.25 4.17 -0.21
N LEU A 122 14.54 3.07 0.49
CA LEU A 122 14.21 2.83 1.89
C LEU A 122 14.92 3.82 2.80
N GLY A 123 14.25 4.29 3.85
CA GLY A 123 14.77 5.25 4.79
C GLY A 123 14.16 5.18 6.19
N ASP A 124 14.14 6.32 6.85
CA ASP A 124 13.58 6.52 8.18
C ASP A 124 12.83 7.87 8.30
N SER A 125 12.33 8.41 7.18
CA SER A 125 11.72 9.74 7.19
C SER A 125 10.39 9.79 7.95
N GLY A 126 9.95 11.00 8.28
CA GLY A 126 8.73 11.23 9.05
C GLY A 126 8.85 10.78 10.51
N ASN A 127 7.85 10.06 11.02
CA ASN A 127 7.86 9.58 12.41
C ASN A 127 8.70 8.31 12.65
N ALA A 128 9.34 7.79 11.59
CA ALA A 128 10.35 6.74 11.68
C ALA A 128 11.76 7.28 11.97
N LYS A 129 11.96 8.59 11.97
CA LYS A 129 13.28 9.19 12.16
C LYS A 129 13.94 8.72 13.45
N GLY A 130 15.18 8.20 13.32
CA GLY A 130 15.95 7.65 14.43
C GLY A 130 15.55 6.25 14.89
N LYS A 131 14.63 5.59 14.19
CA LYS A 131 14.30 4.17 14.36
C LYS A 131 15.07 3.32 13.34
N PRO A 132 15.12 1.98 13.51
CA PRO A 132 15.64 1.10 12.46
C PRO A 132 14.98 1.40 11.11
N PRO A 133 15.78 1.56 10.04
CA PRO A 133 15.24 1.88 8.73
C PRO A 133 14.28 0.80 8.23
N HIS A 134 13.13 1.23 7.73
CA HIS A 134 12.10 0.32 7.23
C HIS A 134 11.17 1.00 6.23
N LEU A 135 10.56 0.21 5.39
CA LEU A 135 9.41 0.60 4.60
C LEU A 135 8.14 0.27 5.41
N HIS A 136 7.34 1.28 5.78
CA HIS A 136 5.96 1.01 6.19
C HIS A 136 5.12 0.82 4.94
N TYR A 137 4.59 -0.39 4.77
CA TYR A 137 3.77 -0.79 3.62
C TYR A 137 2.36 -1.13 4.06
N ALA A 138 1.37 -0.48 3.44
CA ALA A 138 -0.04 -0.73 3.71
C ALA A 138 -0.85 -0.84 2.41
N ILE A 139 -1.93 -1.61 2.44
CA ILE A 139 -2.84 -1.79 1.30
C ILE A 139 -4.25 -1.42 1.72
N VAL A 140 -4.86 -0.48 0.97
CA VAL A 140 -6.22 0.01 1.23
C VAL A 140 -7.13 -0.35 0.06
N ARG A 141 -8.29 -0.92 0.36
CA ARG A 141 -9.34 -1.17 -0.63
C ARG A 141 -10.18 0.09 -0.84
N LEU A 142 -10.40 0.50 -2.08
CA LEU A 142 -11.40 1.52 -2.40
C LEU A 142 -12.83 0.94 -2.38
N ILE A 143 -12.97 -0.35 -2.67
CA ILE A 143 -14.23 -1.09 -2.52
C ILE A 143 -14.17 -1.88 -1.22
N PRO A 144 -14.94 -1.49 -0.19
CA PRO A 144 -14.84 -2.12 1.13
C PRO A 144 -15.31 -3.58 1.11
N ALA A 145 -14.77 -4.38 2.04
CA ALA A 145 -15.11 -5.78 2.29
C ALA A 145 -15.73 -5.92 3.69
N PRO A 146 -17.04 -5.69 3.88
CA PRO A 146 -17.66 -5.70 5.20
C PRO A 146 -17.47 -7.00 5.98
N TRP A 147 -17.32 -8.13 5.29
CA TRP A 147 -17.04 -9.43 5.93
C TRP A 147 -15.66 -9.54 6.57
N ALA A 148 -14.76 -8.57 6.33
CA ALA A 148 -13.44 -8.51 6.98
C ALA A 148 -13.50 -7.77 8.34
N MET A 149 -14.63 -7.18 8.70
CA MET A 149 -14.81 -6.52 10.00
C MET A 149 -14.86 -7.55 11.13
N ASP A 150 -14.32 -7.17 12.29
CA ASP A 150 -14.38 -7.95 13.53
C ASP A 150 -14.51 -7.07 14.76
N SER A 151 -14.44 -7.68 15.96
CA SER A 151 -14.56 -7.01 17.25
C SER A 151 -13.26 -6.43 17.81
N ALA A 152 -12.13 -6.52 17.08
CA ALA A 152 -10.85 -5.94 17.50
C ALA A 152 -10.91 -4.41 17.56
N THR A 153 -9.97 -3.79 18.25
CA THR A 153 -9.81 -2.33 18.25
C THR A 153 -9.78 -1.78 16.83
N GLN A 154 -10.70 -0.86 16.52
CA GLN A 154 -10.92 -0.33 15.16
C GLN A 154 -11.26 -1.41 14.11
N GLY A 155 -11.74 -2.59 14.51
CA GLY A 155 -12.00 -3.74 13.63
C GLY A 155 -12.93 -3.43 12.46
N TYR A 156 -13.83 -2.45 12.58
CA TYR A 156 -14.67 -1.99 11.47
C TYR A 156 -13.86 -1.43 10.28
N LYS A 157 -12.65 -0.91 10.54
CA LYS A 157 -11.75 -0.40 9.49
C LYS A 157 -11.11 -1.52 8.67
N LYS A 158 -11.09 -2.78 9.16
CA LYS A 158 -10.59 -3.92 8.39
C LYS A 158 -11.34 -4.12 7.06
N ALA A 159 -12.57 -3.62 6.96
CA ALA A 159 -13.27 -3.56 5.67
C ALA A 159 -12.47 -2.85 4.56
N PHE A 160 -11.60 -1.91 4.93
CA PHE A 160 -10.82 -1.10 4.00
C PHE A 160 -9.35 -1.52 3.89
N TYR A 161 -8.85 -2.37 4.79
CA TYR A 161 -7.44 -2.77 4.79
C TYR A 161 -7.26 -4.23 4.36
N ILE A 162 -6.13 -4.51 3.75
CA ILE A 162 -5.68 -5.86 3.41
C ILE A 162 -4.43 -6.13 4.25
N ASP A 163 -4.34 -7.33 4.82
CA ASP A 163 -3.11 -7.79 5.46
C ASP A 163 -1.99 -7.92 4.42
N PRO A 164 -0.94 -7.08 4.50
CA PRO A 164 0.12 -7.11 3.50
C PRO A 164 0.98 -8.38 3.61
N ASP A 165 1.13 -8.99 4.79
CA ASP A 165 1.87 -10.25 4.92
C ASP A 165 1.17 -11.37 4.16
N ALA A 166 -0.13 -11.54 4.37
CA ALA A 166 -0.92 -12.53 3.64
C ALA A 166 -0.93 -12.25 2.14
N TYR A 167 -1.00 -10.98 1.74
CA TYR A 167 -1.00 -10.55 0.34
C TYR A 167 0.32 -10.85 -0.37
N LEU A 168 1.46 -10.54 0.26
CA LEU A 168 2.79 -10.75 -0.33
C LEU A 168 3.19 -12.22 -0.38
N ARG A 169 2.68 -13.05 0.53
CA ARG A 169 2.97 -14.49 0.58
C ARG A 169 2.01 -15.36 -0.23
N GLY A 170 0.88 -14.83 -0.65
CA GLY A 170 -0.11 -15.54 -1.46
C GLY A 170 0.27 -15.69 -2.94
N GLN A 171 1.56 -15.55 -3.29
CA GLN A 171 2.12 -15.67 -4.63
C GLN A 171 2.44 -17.12 -4.98
#